data_7692b928a1b8350e374ab57f6158be0f
#
_entry.id   7692b928a1b8350e374ab57f6158be0f
#
_cell.length_a   1.000
_cell.length_b   1.000
_cell.length_c   1.000
_cell.angle_alpha   90.00
_cell.angle_beta   90.00
_cell.angle_gamma   90.00
#
_symmetry.space_group_name_H-M   'P 1'
#
loop_
_entity.id
_entity.type
_entity.pdbx_description
1 polymer ?
#
loop_
_entity_poly.entity_id
_entity_poly.type
_entity_poly.pdbx_seq_one_letter_code
_entity_poly.pdbx_strand_id
1 'polypeptide(L)'
;MAFLDDHSRFVTGYRWGWSEDSLHLAVAFKRAVAARGLPARAYVDNGACFVDETIAVTCAKLGIRITHSPPYRPEGRGKIERFFETVRGQFLVEVSPDGMPAPGRRVPDGLDQLNGWFTTWAEHEYHVRVHSSTGAAPLARWSAGTPRFISAAELDAAFLWEAIRTVAARTATIKFQGNVYETAPELAGREVTIRYSPFDLSRIEVFCRGASYGHAQPHAITRHCHPKVKQAPQAVPAVTGIDYLQLLEDKRTAADGTAHSISYASLAAAAARPDRQEASDDQ
;
A
#
# COMPACT_ATOMS: atom_id res chain seq x y z
N MET A 1 0.24 7.55 -6.65
CA MET A 1 0.27 7.91 -5.22
C MET A 1 1.57 7.42 -4.60
N ALA A 2 2.17 8.17 -3.67
CA ALA A 2 3.40 7.76 -2.99
C ALA A 2 3.45 8.34 -1.58
N PHE A 3 4.14 7.62 -0.68
CA PHE A 3 4.48 8.05 0.68
C PHE A 3 5.99 8.21 0.77
N LEU A 4 6.44 9.40 1.14
CA LEU A 4 7.83 9.76 1.25
C LEU A 4 8.17 10.02 2.72
N ASP A 5 9.23 9.40 3.22
CA ASP A 5 9.74 9.74 4.55
C ASP A 5 10.40 11.11 4.54
N ASP A 6 9.96 11.97 5.45
CA ASP A 6 10.40 13.37 5.50
C ASP A 6 11.88 13.52 5.86
N HIS A 7 12.42 12.63 6.67
CA HIS A 7 13.82 12.67 7.10
C HIS A 7 14.77 12.13 6.05
N SER A 8 14.52 10.90 5.59
CA SER A 8 15.44 10.16 4.72
C SER A 8 15.24 10.42 3.23
N ARG A 9 14.08 10.90 2.81
CA ARG A 9 13.60 10.93 1.42
C ARG A 9 13.34 9.54 0.84
N PHE A 10 13.31 8.51 1.68
CA PHE A 10 12.97 7.16 1.28
C PHE A 10 11.49 7.06 0.92
N VAL A 11 11.16 6.41 -0.19
CA VAL A 11 9.77 6.16 -0.60
C VAL A 11 9.29 4.91 0.10
N THR A 12 8.45 5.09 1.11
CA THR A 12 7.99 4.01 1.98
C THR A 12 6.86 3.18 1.37
N GLY A 13 6.06 3.80 0.51
CA GLY A 13 4.97 3.13 -0.20
C GLY A 13 4.54 3.91 -1.42
N TYR A 14 4.09 3.20 -2.43
CA TYR A 14 3.63 3.79 -3.69
C TYR A 14 2.68 2.85 -4.42
N ARG A 15 1.88 3.43 -5.30
CA ARG A 15 1.06 2.68 -6.24
C ARG A 15 0.68 3.57 -7.44
N TRP A 16 0.86 3.04 -8.62
CA TRP A 16 0.23 3.54 -9.83
C TRP A 16 -1.20 3.02 -9.92
N GLY A 17 -2.11 3.86 -10.36
CA GLY A 17 -3.52 3.55 -10.53
C GLY A 17 -4.13 4.44 -11.61
N TRP A 18 -5.30 4.06 -12.14
CA TRP A 18 -6.00 4.83 -13.16
C TRP A 18 -6.75 6.05 -12.59
N SER A 19 -6.94 6.10 -11.28
CA SER A 19 -7.64 7.18 -10.59
C SER A 19 -7.00 7.46 -9.24
N GLU A 20 -7.15 8.68 -8.77
CA GLU A 20 -6.88 9.04 -7.38
C GLU A 20 -8.12 8.73 -6.55
N ASP A 21 -8.07 7.66 -5.77
CA ASP A 21 -9.12 7.29 -4.84
C ASP A 21 -8.57 6.73 -3.53
N SER A 22 -9.42 6.73 -2.51
CA SER A 22 -9.08 6.28 -1.15
C SER A 22 -8.64 4.81 -1.10
N LEU A 23 -9.11 3.98 -2.02
CA LEU A 23 -8.74 2.57 -2.05
C LEU A 23 -7.31 2.36 -2.55
N HIS A 24 -6.90 3.06 -3.63
CA HIS A 24 -5.52 3.02 -4.11
C HIS A 24 -4.56 3.58 -3.06
N LEU A 25 -5.00 4.63 -2.35
CA LEU A 25 -4.26 5.19 -1.22
C LEU A 25 -4.11 4.16 -0.09
N ALA A 26 -5.21 3.48 0.28
CA ALA A 26 -5.21 2.45 1.31
C ALA A 26 -4.29 1.28 0.95
N VAL A 27 -4.27 0.83 -0.33
CA VAL A 27 -3.35 -0.21 -0.80
C VAL A 27 -1.89 0.23 -0.64
N ALA A 28 -1.56 1.44 -1.11
CA ALA A 28 -0.20 1.96 -1.00
C ALA A 28 0.22 2.12 0.46
N PHE A 29 -0.68 2.62 1.31
CA PHE A 29 -0.44 2.81 2.74
C PHE A 29 -0.27 1.49 3.48
N LYS A 30 -1.15 0.52 3.25
CA LYS A 30 -1.04 -0.82 3.84
C LYS A 30 0.29 -1.49 3.51
N ARG A 31 0.71 -1.42 2.24
CA ARG A 31 2.01 -1.94 1.79
C ARG A 31 3.18 -1.20 2.45
N ALA A 32 3.09 0.14 2.56
CA ALA A 32 4.10 0.93 3.24
C ALA A 32 4.27 0.50 4.70
N VAL A 33 3.17 0.39 5.46
CA VAL A 33 3.21 -0.02 6.86
C VAL A 33 3.70 -1.45 7.02
N ALA A 34 3.25 -2.38 6.17
CA ALA A 34 3.67 -3.78 6.23
C ALA A 34 5.18 -3.94 5.97
N ALA A 35 5.72 -3.21 4.99
CA ALA A 35 7.11 -3.37 4.55
C ALA A 35 8.10 -2.49 5.34
N ARG A 36 7.66 -1.31 5.80
CA ARG A 36 8.54 -0.26 6.32
C ARG A 36 8.22 0.16 7.75
N GLY A 37 7.15 -0.39 8.34
CA GLY A 37 6.70 -0.08 9.71
C GLY A 37 5.77 1.13 9.80
N LEU A 38 5.34 1.41 11.02
CA LEU A 38 4.39 2.47 11.34
C LEU A 38 5.07 3.84 11.39
N PRO A 39 4.57 4.84 10.63
CA PRO A 39 4.98 6.22 10.82
C PRO A 39 4.36 6.78 12.12
N ALA A 40 5.08 7.67 12.80
CA ALA A 40 4.51 8.41 13.93
C ALA A 40 3.45 9.44 13.47
N ARG A 41 3.62 9.96 12.24
CA ARG A 41 2.74 10.98 11.65
C ARG A 41 2.66 10.79 10.14
N ALA A 42 1.46 10.95 9.59
CA ALA A 42 1.20 11.09 8.16
C ALA A 42 0.86 12.56 7.87
N TYR A 43 1.67 13.22 7.04
CA TYR A 43 1.39 14.55 6.54
C TYR A 43 0.75 14.43 5.16
N VAL A 44 -0.47 14.91 5.03
CA VAL A 44 -1.28 14.75 3.83
C VAL A 44 -1.82 16.09 3.34
N ASP A 45 -2.17 16.17 2.08
CA ASP A 45 -2.89 17.35 1.56
C ASP A 45 -4.39 17.25 1.84
N ASN A 46 -5.12 18.29 1.40
CA ASN A 46 -6.58 18.34 1.52
C ASN A 46 -7.27 17.70 0.30
N GLY A 47 -6.58 16.85 -0.45
CA GLY A 47 -7.17 16.10 -1.56
C GLY A 47 -8.29 15.17 -1.07
N ALA A 48 -9.29 14.92 -1.92
CA ALA A 48 -10.49 14.16 -1.56
C ALA A 48 -10.18 12.77 -0.99
N CYS A 49 -9.14 12.10 -1.47
CA CYS A 49 -8.74 10.78 -0.95
C CYS A 49 -8.14 10.82 0.46
N PHE A 50 -7.59 11.96 0.90
CA PHE A 50 -7.01 12.11 2.25
C PHE A 50 -8.01 12.66 3.27
N VAL A 51 -9.13 13.21 2.80
CA VAL A 51 -10.27 13.64 3.64
C VAL A 51 -11.22 12.47 3.90
N ASP A 52 -11.02 11.34 3.22
CA ASP A 52 -11.83 10.13 3.41
C ASP A 52 -11.71 9.63 4.87
N GLU A 53 -12.86 9.57 5.53
CA GLU A 53 -12.99 9.14 6.93
C GLU A 53 -12.37 7.76 7.15
N THR A 54 -12.36 6.90 6.15
CA THR A 54 -11.82 5.54 6.21
C THR A 54 -10.32 5.52 6.49
N ILE A 55 -9.55 6.40 5.83
CA ILE A 55 -8.11 6.52 6.07
C ILE A 55 -7.84 7.15 7.44
N ALA A 56 -8.65 8.13 7.84
CA ALA A 56 -8.53 8.75 9.15
C ALA A 56 -8.77 7.73 10.28
N VAL A 57 -9.81 6.91 10.16
CA VAL A 57 -10.12 5.83 11.11
C VAL A 57 -9.00 4.78 11.13
N THR A 58 -8.48 4.38 9.95
CA THR A 58 -7.36 3.45 9.87
C THR A 58 -6.12 3.98 10.59
N CYS A 59 -5.76 5.25 10.36
CA CYS A 59 -4.63 5.88 11.05
C CYS A 59 -4.86 5.97 12.56
N ALA A 60 -6.08 6.29 13.01
CA ALA A 60 -6.42 6.33 14.42
C ALA A 60 -6.26 4.95 15.08
N LYS A 61 -6.75 3.88 14.45
CA LYS A 61 -6.58 2.49 14.91
C LYS A 61 -5.09 2.10 15.03
N LEU A 62 -4.25 2.60 14.13
CA LEU A 62 -2.81 2.34 14.12
C LEU A 62 -2.01 3.27 15.04
N GLY A 63 -2.64 4.24 15.68
CA GLY A 63 -1.98 5.26 16.50
C GLY A 63 -1.12 6.24 15.68
N ILE A 64 -1.46 6.44 14.41
CA ILE A 64 -0.77 7.35 13.49
C ILE A 64 -1.47 8.71 13.53
N ARG A 65 -0.73 9.77 13.81
CA ARG A 65 -1.27 11.12 13.78
C ARG A 65 -1.36 11.62 12.34
N ILE A 66 -2.55 11.97 11.87
CA ILE A 66 -2.73 12.68 10.61
C ILE A 66 -2.55 14.18 10.85
N THR A 67 -1.86 14.83 9.93
CA THR A 67 -1.71 16.28 9.86
C THR A 67 -1.99 16.73 8.44
N HIS A 68 -2.99 17.57 8.28
CA HIS A 68 -3.31 18.17 6.97
C HIS A 68 -2.46 19.40 6.72
N SER A 69 -2.06 19.61 5.46
CA SER A 69 -1.37 20.84 5.07
C SER A 69 -2.30 22.05 5.26
N PRO A 70 -1.82 23.14 5.85
CA PRO A 70 -2.60 24.37 5.89
C PRO A 70 -2.96 24.83 4.49
N PRO A 71 -4.20 25.31 4.25
CA PRO A 71 -4.59 25.87 2.96
C PRO A 71 -3.62 26.98 2.55
N TYR A 72 -3.25 27.02 1.28
CA TYR A 72 -2.38 28.05 0.68
C TYR A 72 -0.94 28.12 1.25
N ARG A 73 -0.47 27.09 1.97
CA ARG A 73 0.93 27.00 2.43
C ARG A 73 1.60 25.74 1.87
N PRO A 74 2.33 25.87 0.73
CA PRO A 74 2.98 24.74 0.07
C PRO A 74 4.26 24.24 0.74
N GLU A 75 4.77 24.97 1.76
CA GLU A 75 6.09 24.75 2.37
C GLU A 75 6.34 23.30 2.84
N GLY A 76 5.29 22.59 3.29
CA GLY A 76 5.38 21.18 3.70
C GLY A 76 5.39 20.17 2.53
N ARG A 77 5.04 20.59 1.29
CA ARG A 77 4.86 19.69 0.13
C ARG A 77 6.06 19.65 -0.81
N GLY A 78 6.94 20.60 -0.75
CA GLY A 78 8.07 20.73 -1.69
C GLY A 78 8.96 19.49 -1.82
N LYS A 79 9.00 18.63 -0.79
CA LYS A 79 9.77 17.39 -0.81
C LYS A 79 9.11 16.31 -1.68
N ILE A 80 7.81 16.10 -1.53
CA ILE A 80 7.06 15.13 -2.34
C ILE A 80 6.90 15.63 -3.78
N GLU A 81 6.74 16.93 -3.98
CA GLU A 81 6.70 17.54 -5.30
C GLU A 81 8.01 17.32 -6.06
N ARG A 82 9.15 17.57 -5.42
CA ARG A 82 10.48 17.30 -5.98
C ARG A 82 10.71 15.80 -6.25
N PHE A 83 10.17 14.94 -5.40
CA PHE A 83 10.19 13.50 -5.69
C PHE A 83 9.43 13.19 -6.99
N PHE A 84 8.22 13.74 -7.19
CA PHE A 84 7.46 13.53 -8.43
C PHE A 84 8.13 14.16 -9.65
N GLU A 85 8.87 15.25 -9.50
CA GLU A 85 9.72 15.79 -10.56
C GLU A 85 10.83 14.80 -10.94
N THR A 86 11.47 14.19 -9.94
CA THR A 86 12.47 13.14 -10.16
C THR A 86 11.86 11.93 -10.88
N VAL A 87 10.68 11.47 -10.46
CA VAL A 87 9.94 10.39 -11.14
C VAL A 87 9.65 10.74 -12.59
N ARG A 88 9.18 11.95 -12.87
CA ARG A 88 8.94 12.40 -14.24
C ARG A 88 10.20 12.44 -15.09
N GLY A 89 11.28 12.96 -14.53
CA GLY A 89 12.54 13.17 -15.28
C GLY A 89 13.42 11.91 -15.41
N GLN A 90 13.18 10.85 -14.63
CA GLN A 90 14.06 9.69 -14.61
C GLN A 90 13.36 8.35 -14.86
N PHE A 91 12.11 8.22 -14.44
CA PHE A 91 11.34 6.99 -14.63
C PHE A 91 10.35 7.13 -15.81
N LEU A 92 9.51 8.17 -15.80
CA LEU A 92 8.47 8.30 -16.82
C LEU A 92 9.01 8.65 -18.20
N VAL A 93 10.24 9.15 -18.32
CA VAL A 93 10.88 9.36 -19.61
C VAL A 93 11.11 8.04 -20.36
N GLU A 94 11.24 6.93 -19.65
CA GLU A 94 11.43 5.58 -20.17
C GLU A 94 10.10 4.88 -20.49
N VAL A 95 8.98 5.46 -20.06
CA VAL A 95 7.63 4.90 -20.24
C VAL A 95 6.88 5.70 -21.29
N SER A 96 6.21 5.01 -22.20
CA SER A 96 5.37 5.68 -23.21
C SER A 96 4.09 6.21 -22.56
N PRO A 97 3.80 7.53 -22.64
CA PRO A 97 2.64 8.11 -21.97
C PRO A 97 1.31 7.71 -22.62
N ASP A 98 1.33 7.42 -23.92
CA ASP A 98 0.12 7.18 -24.73
C ASP A 98 -0.14 5.68 -24.93
N GLY A 99 0.66 4.81 -24.32
CA GLY A 99 0.59 3.38 -24.57
C GLY A 99 0.98 2.97 -26.00
N MET A 100 1.57 3.88 -26.76
CA MET A 100 2.04 3.64 -28.13
C MET A 100 3.54 3.39 -28.13
N PRO A 101 4.05 2.39 -28.88
CA PRO A 101 5.49 2.17 -29.02
C PRO A 101 6.20 3.41 -29.51
N ALA A 102 7.26 3.84 -28.83
CA ALA A 102 8.11 4.96 -29.21
C ALA A 102 9.59 4.57 -29.04
N PRO A 103 10.51 5.09 -29.87
CA PRO A 103 11.92 4.80 -29.75
C PRO A 103 12.44 5.13 -28.35
N GLY A 104 13.13 4.18 -27.72
CA GLY A 104 13.69 4.31 -26.39
C GLY A 104 12.68 4.32 -25.24
N ARG A 105 11.40 4.05 -25.48
CA ARG A 105 10.37 4.00 -24.45
C ARG A 105 9.66 2.65 -24.44
N ARG A 106 9.34 2.20 -23.25
CA ARG A 106 8.58 0.96 -23.02
C ARG A 106 7.09 1.25 -22.86
N VAL A 107 6.28 0.33 -23.38
CA VAL A 107 4.83 0.30 -23.13
C VAL A 107 4.57 -0.78 -22.08
N PRO A 108 4.02 -0.44 -20.91
CA PRO A 108 3.68 -1.47 -19.93
C PRO A 108 2.44 -2.24 -20.38
N ASP A 109 2.44 -3.54 -20.19
CA ASP A 109 1.28 -4.41 -20.44
C ASP A 109 0.08 -4.11 -19.54
N GLY A 110 0.29 -3.31 -18.49
CA GLY A 110 -0.73 -2.87 -17.57
C GLY A 110 -0.12 -2.26 -16.30
N LEU A 111 -1.00 -1.92 -15.36
CA LEU A 111 -0.60 -1.29 -14.10
C LEU A 111 0.33 -2.17 -13.26
N ASP A 112 0.19 -3.49 -13.29
CA ASP A 112 1.01 -4.37 -12.48
C ASP A 112 2.46 -4.36 -12.98
N GLN A 113 2.67 -4.38 -14.29
CA GLN A 113 4.01 -4.25 -14.87
C GLN A 113 4.59 -2.87 -14.60
N LEU A 114 3.81 -1.80 -14.78
CA LEU A 114 4.26 -0.44 -14.45
C LEU A 114 4.65 -0.30 -12.97
N ASN A 115 3.86 -0.88 -12.06
CA ASN A 115 4.19 -0.91 -10.64
C ASN A 115 5.46 -1.73 -10.37
N GLY A 116 5.67 -2.85 -11.08
CA GLY A 116 6.88 -3.65 -11.00
C GLY A 116 8.13 -2.86 -11.42
N TRP A 117 8.09 -2.19 -12.59
CA TRP A 117 9.18 -1.34 -13.06
C TRP A 117 9.48 -0.20 -12.10
N PHE A 118 8.43 0.44 -11.59
CA PHE A 118 8.61 1.51 -10.62
C PHE A 118 9.24 1.01 -9.31
N THR A 119 8.89 -0.20 -8.86
CA THR A 119 9.52 -0.85 -7.71
C THR A 119 11.01 -1.04 -7.96
N THR A 120 11.35 -1.61 -9.11
CA THR A 120 12.74 -1.86 -9.49
C THR A 120 13.55 -0.54 -9.55
N TRP A 121 13.00 0.50 -10.19
CA TRP A 121 13.63 1.80 -10.24
C TRP A 121 13.80 2.44 -8.85
N ALA A 122 12.76 2.38 -8.00
CA ALA A 122 12.80 2.97 -6.67
C ALA A 122 13.85 2.28 -5.79
N GLU A 123 13.89 0.96 -5.77
CA GLU A 123 14.78 0.19 -4.89
C GLU A 123 16.24 0.20 -5.38
N HIS A 124 16.49 0.11 -6.69
CA HIS A 124 17.83 -0.06 -7.23
C HIS A 124 18.47 1.24 -7.79
N GLU A 125 17.70 2.30 -7.95
CA GLU A 125 18.21 3.57 -8.45
C GLU A 125 17.94 4.70 -7.45
N TYR A 126 16.67 5.00 -7.17
CA TYR A 126 16.33 6.15 -6.35
C TYR A 126 16.82 6.02 -4.90
N HIS A 127 16.60 4.88 -4.26
CA HIS A 127 16.94 4.68 -2.86
C HIS A 127 18.45 4.59 -2.59
N VAL A 128 19.25 4.17 -3.59
CA VAL A 128 20.70 3.97 -3.42
C VAL A 128 21.54 5.16 -3.87
N ARG A 129 20.96 6.05 -4.69
CA ARG A 129 21.65 7.23 -5.18
C ARG A 129 21.71 8.33 -4.11
N VAL A 130 22.87 9.02 -4.02
CA VAL A 130 23.02 10.16 -3.11
C VAL A 130 22.02 11.27 -3.47
N HIS A 131 21.18 11.64 -2.53
CA HIS A 131 20.21 12.72 -2.68
C HIS A 131 20.85 14.07 -2.39
N SER A 132 20.76 15.03 -3.33
CA SER A 132 21.45 16.33 -3.26
C SER A 132 21.14 17.14 -1.99
N SER A 133 19.89 17.11 -1.51
CA SER A 133 19.49 17.89 -0.33
C SER A 133 19.90 17.27 1.00
N THR A 134 20.27 15.99 1.02
CA THR A 134 20.64 15.27 2.25
C THR A 134 22.10 14.85 2.30
N GLY A 135 22.78 14.88 1.16
CA GLY A 135 24.18 14.44 1.01
C GLY A 135 24.38 12.94 1.21
N ALA A 136 23.30 12.16 1.31
CA ALA A 136 23.36 10.71 1.54
C ALA A 136 22.27 9.99 0.76
N ALA A 137 22.42 8.69 0.53
CA ALA A 137 21.40 7.87 -0.10
C ALA A 137 20.18 7.70 0.82
N PRO A 138 18.93 7.78 0.27
CA PRO A 138 17.71 7.59 1.06
C PRO A 138 17.72 6.29 1.87
N LEU A 139 18.18 5.17 1.28
CA LEU A 139 18.29 3.88 1.96
C LEU A 139 19.22 3.94 3.18
N ALA A 140 20.39 4.56 3.05
CA ALA A 140 21.35 4.66 4.14
C ALA A 140 20.78 5.46 5.32
N ARG A 141 20.06 6.55 5.03
CA ARG A 141 19.38 7.36 6.06
C ARG A 141 18.20 6.64 6.69
N TRP A 142 17.43 5.90 5.89
CA TRP A 142 16.32 5.09 6.38
C TRP A 142 16.79 3.98 7.32
N SER A 143 17.84 3.25 6.92
CA SER A 143 18.38 2.12 7.68
C SER A 143 19.05 2.52 9.00
N ALA A 144 19.37 3.80 9.19
CA ALA A 144 19.85 4.32 10.46
C ALA A 144 18.73 4.48 11.51
N GLY A 145 17.46 4.39 11.09
CA GLY A 145 16.31 4.47 11.97
C GLY A 145 15.86 3.11 12.48
N THR A 146 14.99 3.12 13.50
CA THR A 146 14.36 1.92 14.06
C THR A 146 12.85 1.98 13.82
N PRO A 147 12.35 1.46 12.68
CA PRO A 147 10.93 1.45 12.40
C PRO A 147 10.18 0.53 13.38
N ARG A 148 9.00 0.95 13.82
CA ARG A 148 8.11 0.16 14.64
C ARG A 148 7.22 -0.70 13.77
N PHE A 149 7.26 -2.01 13.92
CA PHE A 149 6.38 -2.94 13.21
C PHE A 149 5.21 -3.37 14.08
N ILE A 150 4.14 -3.81 13.42
CA ILE A 150 2.98 -4.46 14.04
C ILE A 150 2.75 -5.81 13.37
N SER A 151 1.95 -6.66 13.99
CA SER A 151 1.57 -7.94 13.41
C SER A 151 0.70 -7.76 12.16
N ALA A 152 0.74 -8.73 11.25
CA ALA A 152 -0.13 -8.72 10.06
C ALA A 152 -1.62 -8.69 10.45
N ALA A 153 -1.99 -9.37 11.53
CA ALA A 153 -3.37 -9.39 12.03
C ALA A 153 -3.84 -8.02 12.53
N GLU A 154 -3.00 -7.27 13.27
CA GLU A 154 -3.30 -5.91 13.71
C GLU A 154 -3.42 -4.96 12.50
N LEU A 155 -2.52 -5.13 11.52
CA LEU A 155 -2.58 -4.35 10.29
C LEU A 155 -3.88 -4.62 9.52
N ASP A 156 -4.23 -5.88 9.32
CA ASP A 156 -5.46 -6.27 8.63
C ASP A 156 -6.71 -5.74 9.35
N ALA A 157 -6.75 -5.85 10.68
CA ALA A 157 -7.85 -5.33 11.49
C ALA A 157 -8.01 -3.81 11.38
N ALA A 158 -6.89 -3.07 11.28
CA ALA A 158 -6.95 -1.61 11.11
C ALA A 158 -7.56 -1.19 9.78
N PHE A 159 -7.38 -1.99 8.73
CA PHE A 159 -7.93 -1.74 7.39
C PHE A 159 -9.32 -2.35 7.16
N LEU A 160 -9.99 -2.81 8.19
CA LEU A 160 -11.40 -3.18 8.10
C LEU A 160 -12.27 -1.92 8.06
N TRP A 161 -13.12 -1.85 7.04
CA TRP A 161 -14.07 -0.78 6.81
C TRP A 161 -15.45 -1.16 7.30
N GLU A 162 -16.29 -0.17 7.58
CA GLU A 162 -17.65 -0.37 8.03
C GLU A 162 -18.64 0.26 7.04
N ALA A 163 -19.80 -0.37 6.91
CA ALA A 163 -20.92 0.17 6.14
C ALA A 163 -22.23 -0.27 6.75
N ILE A 164 -23.21 0.63 6.74
CA ILE A 164 -24.57 0.33 7.18
C ILE A 164 -25.36 -0.29 6.03
N ARG A 165 -26.08 -1.38 6.29
CA ARG A 165 -26.91 -2.08 5.33
C ARG A 165 -28.20 -2.56 5.98
N THR A 166 -29.27 -2.63 5.18
CA THR A 166 -30.53 -3.24 5.61
C THR A 166 -30.57 -4.69 5.13
N VAL A 167 -30.86 -5.59 6.03
CA VAL A 167 -31.03 -7.03 5.72
C VAL A 167 -32.39 -7.21 5.05
N ALA A 168 -32.45 -7.93 3.94
CA ALA A 168 -33.69 -8.20 3.23
C ALA A 168 -34.67 -8.98 4.11
N ALA A 169 -35.87 -8.46 4.33
CA ALA A 169 -36.86 -9.00 5.27
C ALA A 169 -37.36 -10.41 4.89
N ARG A 170 -37.36 -10.77 3.60
CA ARG A 170 -37.86 -12.06 3.12
C ARG A 170 -36.82 -13.15 3.02
N THR A 171 -35.56 -12.79 2.82
CA THR A 171 -34.47 -13.72 2.51
C THR A 171 -33.34 -13.68 3.52
N ALA A 172 -33.39 -12.79 4.51
CA ALA A 172 -32.32 -12.56 5.48
C ALA A 172 -30.93 -12.38 4.80
N THR A 173 -30.90 -11.69 3.65
CA THR A 173 -29.66 -11.47 2.88
C THR A 173 -29.26 -10.01 2.83
N ILE A 174 -27.95 -9.77 2.67
CA ILE A 174 -27.36 -8.45 2.42
C ILE A 174 -26.79 -8.42 1.00
N LYS A 175 -27.14 -7.39 0.24
CA LYS A 175 -26.48 -7.07 -1.04
C LYS A 175 -25.38 -6.04 -0.80
N PHE A 176 -24.14 -6.39 -1.13
CA PHE A 176 -23.01 -5.50 -0.95
C PHE A 176 -21.98 -5.67 -2.06
N GLN A 177 -21.61 -4.55 -2.72
CA GLN A 177 -20.61 -4.50 -3.79
C GLN A 177 -20.82 -5.54 -4.92
N GLY A 178 -22.08 -5.83 -5.25
CA GLY A 178 -22.45 -6.81 -6.28
C GLY A 178 -22.54 -8.26 -5.78
N ASN A 179 -22.20 -8.51 -4.53
CA ASN A 179 -22.28 -9.82 -3.90
C ASN A 179 -23.55 -9.93 -3.03
N VAL A 180 -23.96 -11.16 -2.75
CA VAL A 180 -25.05 -11.48 -1.86
C VAL A 180 -24.54 -12.35 -0.73
N TYR A 181 -24.90 -12.01 0.50
CA TYR A 181 -24.49 -12.72 1.70
C TYR A 181 -25.71 -13.07 2.54
N GLU A 182 -25.74 -14.30 3.04
CA GLU A 182 -26.76 -14.75 3.98
C GLU A 182 -26.35 -14.35 5.41
N THR A 183 -27.35 -13.89 6.16
CA THR A 183 -27.19 -13.50 7.56
C THR A 183 -28.09 -14.31 8.46
N ALA A 184 -27.92 -14.14 9.77
CA ALA A 184 -28.82 -14.76 10.73
C ALA A 184 -30.27 -14.35 10.47
N PRO A 185 -31.24 -15.30 10.48
CA PRO A 185 -32.64 -15.00 10.16
C PRO A 185 -33.29 -13.93 11.04
N GLU A 186 -32.87 -13.84 12.29
CA GLU A 186 -33.34 -12.84 13.25
C GLU A 186 -32.96 -11.39 12.88
N LEU A 187 -32.06 -11.20 11.94
CA LEU A 187 -31.67 -9.90 11.43
C LEU A 187 -32.56 -9.41 10.26
N ALA A 188 -33.48 -10.26 9.78
CA ALA A 188 -34.34 -9.95 8.67
C ALA A 188 -35.10 -8.61 8.90
N GLY A 189 -35.02 -7.73 7.94
CA GLY A 189 -35.64 -6.38 8.01
C GLY A 189 -34.91 -5.38 8.90
N ARG A 190 -33.84 -5.76 9.57
CA ARG A 190 -33.10 -4.85 10.45
C ARG A 190 -31.98 -4.12 9.71
N GLU A 191 -31.63 -2.96 10.21
CA GLU A 191 -30.42 -2.26 9.85
C GLU A 191 -29.24 -2.84 10.66
N VAL A 192 -28.14 -3.12 9.96
CA VAL A 192 -26.93 -3.72 10.51
C VAL A 192 -25.70 -2.96 10.03
N THR A 193 -24.65 -2.99 10.84
CA THR A 193 -23.33 -2.55 10.42
C THR A 193 -22.55 -3.77 9.95
N ILE A 194 -22.06 -3.72 8.73
CA ILE A 194 -21.13 -4.72 8.20
C ILE A 194 -19.70 -4.23 8.31
N ARG A 195 -18.79 -5.10 8.73
CA ARG A 195 -17.36 -4.86 8.75
C ARG A 195 -16.69 -5.77 7.72
N TYR A 196 -15.89 -5.20 6.85
CA TYR A 196 -15.32 -5.90 5.70
C TYR A 196 -13.95 -5.37 5.32
N SER A 197 -13.13 -6.23 4.70
CA SER A 197 -11.91 -5.81 4.03
C SER A 197 -12.24 -5.33 2.61
N PRO A 198 -11.85 -4.13 2.17
CA PRO A 198 -12.05 -3.71 0.78
C PRO A 198 -11.20 -4.53 -0.20
N PHE A 199 -10.18 -5.24 0.31
CA PHE A 199 -9.28 -6.07 -0.49
C PHE A 199 -9.78 -7.52 -0.64
N ASP A 200 -10.68 -7.94 0.25
CA ASP A 200 -11.28 -9.28 0.25
C ASP A 200 -12.75 -9.19 0.69
N LEU A 201 -13.65 -9.31 -0.27
CA LEU A 201 -15.09 -9.29 -0.04
C LEU A 201 -15.67 -10.69 0.20
N SER A 202 -14.84 -11.73 0.32
CA SER A 202 -15.33 -13.07 0.62
C SER A 202 -15.84 -13.20 2.06
N ARG A 203 -15.40 -12.31 2.95
CA ARG A 203 -15.75 -12.31 4.37
C ARG A 203 -16.26 -10.95 4.81
N ILE A 204 -17.48 -10.92 5.32
CA ILE A 204 -18.03 -9.75 6.00
C ILE A 204 -18.55 -10.16 7.38
N GLU A 205 -18.25 -9.36 8.39
CA GLU A 205 -18.78 -9.55 9.75
C GLU A 205 -19.98 -8.65 9.96
N VAL A 206 -21.02 -9.15 10.63
CA VAL A 206 -22.29 -8.44 10.79
C VAL A 206 -22.51 -8.06 12.25
N PHE A 207 -22.82 -6.81 12.48
CA PHE A 207 -23.14 -6.26 13.81
C PHE A 207 -24.54 -5.67 13.81
N CYS A 208 -25.30 -5.94 14.85
CA CYS A 208 -26.59 -5.29 15.07
C CYS A 208 -26.63 -4.75 16.50
N ARG A 209 -26.87 -3.45 16.66
CA ARG A 209 -26.92 -2.76 17.98
C ARG A 209 -25.69 -3.02 18.84
N GLY A 210 -24.51 -3.10 18.22
CA GLY A 210 -23.23 -3.34 18.90
C GLY A 210 -22.90 -4.80 19.20
N ALA A 211 -23.82 -5.74 18.99
CA ALA A 211 -23.56 -7.17 19.14
C ALA A 211 -23.09 -7.77 17.81
N SER A 212 -22.06 -8.64 17.83
CA SER A 212 -21.60 -9.39 16.66
C SER A 212 -22.53 -10.59 16.43
N TYR A 213 -22.94 -10.78 15.19
CA TYR A 213 -23.68 -11.95 14.70
C TYR A 213 -22.78 -12.87 13.86
N GLY A 214 -21.47 -12.65 13.96
CA GLY A 214 -20.48 -13.45 13.22
C GLY A 214 -20.36 -13.05 11.75
N HIS A 215 -19.83 -13.98 10.94
CA HIS A 215 -19.63 -13.75 9.52
C HIS A 215 -20.86 -14.15 8.72
N ALA A 216 -21.31 -13.26 7.83
CA ALA A 216 -22.31 -13.59 6.85
C ALA A 216 -21.76 -14.60 5.83
N GLN A 217 -22.59 -15.58 5.45
CA GLN A 217 -22.20 -16.62 4.50
C GLN A 217 -22.34 -16.13 3.05
N PRO A 218 -21.32 -16.28 2.22
CA PRO A 218 -21.42 -15.92 0.82
C PRO A 218 -22.47 -16.81 0.11
N HIS A 219 -23.55 -16.20 -0.38
CA HIS A 219 -24.56 -16.90 -1.18
C HIS A 219 -24.25 -16.81 -2.67
N ALA A 220 -23.86 -15.61 -3.14
CA ALA A 220 -23.41 -15.40 -4.50
C ALA A 220 -22.28 -14.37 -4.51
N ILE A 221 -21.07 -14.83 -4.83
CA ILE A 221 -19.90 -13.97 -4.99
C ILE A 221 -19.63 -13.75 -6.47
N THR A 222 -19.95 -12.55 -6.96
CA THR A 222 -19.64 -12.12 -8.32
C THR A 222 -18.42 -11.21 -8.36
N ARG A 223 -18.00 -10.69 -7.20
CA ARG A 223 -16.82 -9.82 -7.06
C ARG A 223 -16.05 -10.16 -5.80
N HIS A 224 -14.80 -10.55 -5.98
CA HIS A 224 -13.92 -10.89 -4.86
C HIS A 224 -13.31 -9.66 -4.18
N CYS A 225 -13.28 -8.52 -4.88
CA CYS A 225 -12.76 -7.26 -4.35
C CYS A 225 -13.66 -6.08 -4.74
N HIS A 226 -13.42 -4.94 -4.10
CA HIS A 226 -14.19 -3.72 -4.35
C HIS A 226 -14.12 -3.29 -5.84
N PRO A 227 -15.23 -2.80 -6.46
CA PRO A 227 -15.29 -2.44 -7.90
C PRO A 227 -14.22 -1.47 -8.36
N LYS A 228 -13.74 -0.60 -7.49
CA LYS A 228 -12.65 0.33 -7.78
C LYS A 228 -11.26 -0.32 -7.83
N VAL A 229 -11.10 -1.57 -7.38
CA VAL A 229 -9.90 -2.41 -7.59
C VAL A 229 -9.99 -3.06 -8.96
N LYS A 230 -10.19 -2.31 -10.02
CA LYS A 230 -10.25 -2.87 -11.37
C LYS A 230 -8.90 -3.46 -11.77
N GLN A 231 -8.93 -4.68 -12.30
CA GLN A 231 -7.81 -5.26 -13.03
C GLN A 231 -7.61 -4.48 -14.33
N ALA A 232 -6.34 -4.27 -14.70
CA ALA A 232 -5.98 -3.62 -15.95
C ALA A 232 -6.42 -4.46 -17.17
N PRO A 233 -6.77 -3.86 -18.30
CA PRO A 233 -7.03 -4.57 -19.55
C PRO A 233 -5.75 -5.27 -20.06
N GLN A 234 -5.92 -6.40 -20.73
CA GLN A 234 -4.81 -7.22 -21.25
C GLN A 234 -4.09 -6.60 -22.45
N ALA A 235 -2.86 -7.01 -22.63
CA ALA A 235 -1.75 -6.39 -23.32
C ALA A 235 -1.65 -6.50 -24.84
N VAL A 236 -0.81 -5.64 -25.43
CA VAL A 236 -0.29 -5.69 -26.81
C VAL A 236 1.26 -5.69 -26.77
N PRO A 237 1.96 -6.46 -27.63
CA PRO A 237 3.39 -6.75 -27.48
C PRO A 237 4.36 -5.64 -27.85
N ALA A 238 5.57 -5.69 -27.29
CA ALA A 238 6.61 -4.66 -27.26
C ALA A 238 7.63 -4.70 -28.42
N VAL A 239 8.30 -3.57 -28.64
CA VAL A 239 9.37 -3.36 -29.65
C VAL A 239 10.71 -3.03 -28.94
N THR A 240 11.83 -3.47 -29.54
CA THR A 240 13.18 -3.53 -28.97
C THR A 240 14.03 -2.25 -29.14
N GLY A 241 14.63 -1.79 -28.04
CA GLY A 241 15.72 -0.82 -27.91
C GLY A 241 16.57 -1.17 -26.69
N ILE A 242 17.62 -0.41 -26.34
CA ILE A 242 18.33 -0.60 -25.10
C ILE A 242 17.37 -0.34 -23.97
N ASP A 243 17.06 -1.39 -23.23
CA ASP A 243 16.02 -1.41 -22.23
C ASP A 243 16.62 -1.24 -20.84
N TYR A 244 16.70 0.02 -20.41
CA TYR A 244 17.24 0.35 -19.09
C TYR A 244 16.45 -0.31 -17.95
N LEU A 245 15.13 -0.42 -18.08
CA LEU A 245 14.29 -1.07 -17.06
C LEU A 245 14.52 -2.59 -17.05
N GLN A 246 14.76 -3.20 -18.22
CA GLN A 246 15.17 -4.61 -18.30
C GLN A 246 16.52 -4.83 -17.63
N LEU A 247 17.49 -3.95 -17.88
CA LEU A 247 18.80 -4.02 -17.22
C LEU A 247 18.68 -3.91 -15.69
N LEU A 248 17.75 -3.12 -15.18
CA LEU A 248 17.48 -3.04 -13.75
C LEU A 248 16.78 -4.30 -13.22
N GLU A 249 15.85 -4.88 -13.96
CA GLU A 249 15.21 -6.16 -13.62
C GLU A 249 16.22 -7.31 -13.62
N ASP A 250 17.09 -7.35 -14.61
CA ASP A 250 18.16 -8.34 -14.70
C ASP A 250 19.15 -8.20 -13.54
N LYS A 251 19.51 -6.98 -13.17
CA LYS A 251 20.34 -6.72 -11.97
C LYS A 251 19.63 -7.17 -10.69
N ARG A 252 18.33 -6.94 -10.57
CA ARG A 252 17.55 -7.43 -9.44
C ARG A 252 17.54 -8.95 -9.39
N THR A 253 17.22 -9.60 -10.49
CA THR A 253 17.15 -11.06 -10.58
C THR A 253 18.52 -11.70 -10.29
N ALA A 254 19.61 -11.10 -10.75
CA ALA A 254 20.96 -11.52 -10.44
C ALA A 254 21.30 -11.32 -8.95
N ALA A 255 20.88 -10.22 -8.35
CA ALA A 255 21.05 -9.93 -6.94
C ALA A 255 20.22 -10.86 -6.05
N ASP A 256 18.98 -11.15 -6.42
CA ASP A 256 18.09 -12.08 -5.71
C ASP A 256 18.59 -13.54 -5.83
N GLY A 257 19.28 -13.88 -6.94
CA GLY A 257 19.91 -15.20 -7.15
C GLY A 257 21.24 -15.39 -6.43
N THR A 258 21.90 -14.32 -6.00
CA THR A 258 23.24 -14.36 -5.38
C THR A 258 23.32 -13.86 -3.95
N ALA A 259 22.31 -13.15 -3.46
CA ALA A 259 22.33 -12.58 -2.12
C ALA A 259 20.97 -12.69 -1.45
N HIS A 260 21.05 -13.11 -0.22
CA HIS A 260 20.03 -12.96 0.80
C HIS A 260 19.25 -11.65 0.60
N SER A 261 18.01 -11.74 0.14
CA SER A 261 17.10 -10.61 0.21
C SER A 261 17.16 -10.07 1.63
N ILE A 262 17.52 -8.81 1.81
CA ILE A 262 17.44 -8.15 3.11
C ILE A 262 15.95 -8.12 3.47
N SER A 263 15.49 -9.20 4.08
CA SER A 263 14.16 -9.25 4.67
C SER A 263 14.21 -8.41 5.94
N TYR A 264 13.55 -7.26 5.94
CA TYR A 264 13.41 -6.44 7.15
C TYR A 264 12.75 -7.24 8.29
N ALA A 265 11.95 -8.25 7.97
CA ALA A 265 11.44 -9.21 8.95
C ALA A 265 12.55 -10.05 9.60
N SER A 266 13.60 -10.43 8.84
CA SER A 266 14.74 -11.16 9.39
C SER A 266 15.67 -10.25 10.21
N LEU A 267 15.81 -8.98 9.84
CA LEU A 267 16.52 -7.98 10.64
C LEU A 267 15.81 -7.67 11.97
N ALA A 268 14.49 -7.53 11.95
CA ALA A 268 13.69 -7.36 13.15
C ALA A 268 13.76 -8.59 14.07
N ALA A 269 13.76 -9.80 13.50
CA ALA A 269 13.93 -11.05 14.27
C ALA A 269 15.36 -11.21 14.84
N ALA A 270 16.37 -10.70 14.15
CA ALA A 270 17.75 -10.69 14.63
C ALA A 270 17.95 -9.69 15.78
N ALA A 271 17.31 -8.52 15.69
CA ALA A 271 17.33 -7.50 16.76
C ALA A 271 16.53 -7.89 18.01
N ALA A 272 15.60 -8.83 17.91
CA ALA A 272 14.79 -9.33 19.00
C ALA A 272 15.42 -10.51 19.78
N ARG A 273 16.61 -10.97 19.39
CA ARG A 273 17.32 -12.00 20.18
C ARG A 273 17.99 -11.35 21.40
N PRO A 274 17.61 -11.72 22.63
CA PRO A 274 18.31 -11.24 23.81
C PRO A 274 19.74 -11.79 23.81
N ASP A 275 20.70 -10.92 24.09
CA ASP A 275 22.09 -11.28 24.34
C ASP A 275 22.17 -12.46 25.32
N ARG A 276 22.57 -13.63 24.84
CA ARG A 276 23.04 -14.69 25.74
C ARG A 276 24.39 -14.22 26.26
N GLN A 277 24.41 -13.71 27.46
CA GLN A 277 25.60 -13.57 28.25
C GLN A 277 26.38 -14.90 28.24
N GLU A 278 27.59 -14.84 27.69
CA GLU A 278 28.60 -15.84 27.93
C GLU A 278 28.89 -15.87 29.45
N ALA A 279 28.41 -16.90 30.12
CA ALA A 279 28.90 -17.24 31.44
C ALA A 279 30.31 -17.80 31.23
N SER A 280 31.30 -17.06 31.63
CA SER A 280 32.66 -17.53 31.82
C SER A 280 32.65 -18.51 32.97
N ASP A 281 32.84 -19.77 32.72
CA ASP A 281 33.31 -20.72 33.73
C ASP A 281 34.84 -20.63 33.80
N ASP A 282 35.26 -19.98 34.88
CA ASP A 282 36.60 -20.09 35.44
C ASP A 282 36.57 -21.21 36.49
N GLN A 283 37.16 -22.35 36.20
CA GLN A 283 37.89 -23.22 37.18
C GLN A 283 38.71 -24.28 36.47
#